data_857ca64183d756f4b0837116f1008fdd
#
_entry.id   857ca64183d756f4b0837116f1008fdd
#
_cell.length_a   1.000
_cell.length_b   1.000
_cell.length_c   1.000
_cell.angle_alpha   90.00
_cell.angle_beta   90.00
_cell.angle_gamma   90.00
#
_symmetry.space_group_name_H-M   'P 1'
#
loop_
_entity.id
_entity.type
_entity.pdbx_description
1 polymer ?
#
loop_
_entity_poly.entity_id
_entity_poly.type
_entity_poly.pdbx_seq_one_letter_code
_entity_poly.pdbx_strand_id
1 'polypeptide(L)'
;METLDVSGGFDVHDYRHGLKLIEETRETVHLANRDDRFACPACGEPFERLLVSEKRTHTFGDPGSPFCVVRTDEKLLLLTH
;
A
#
# COMPACT_ATOMS: atom_id res chain seq x y z
N MET A 1 -5.36 4.00 -15.70
CA MET A 1 -4.93 3.76 -14.32
C MET A 1 -4.41 2.34 -14.17
N GLU A 2 -3.26 2.20 -13.56
CA GLU A 2 -2.64 0.88 -13.37
C GLU A 2 -2.99 0.33 -11.99
N THR A 3 -3.40 -0.93 -11.93
CA THR A 3 -3.67 -1.59 -10.65
C THR A 3 -2.37 -2.18 -10.11
N LEU A 4 -2.12 -2.02 -8.81
CA LEU A 4 -0.96 -2.64 -8.18
C LEU A 4 -1.06 -4.16 -8.29
N ASP A 5 0.00 -4.80 -8.77
CA ASP A 5 0.05 -6.25 -8.89
C ASP A 5 0.71 -6.84 -7.64
N VAL A 6 -0.06 -7.63 -6.91
CA VAL A 6 0.41 -8.29 -5.69
C VAL A 6 0.44 -9.80 -5.80
N SER A 7 0.16 -10.33 -6.98
CA SER A 7 0.01 -11.79 -7.17
C SER A 7 1.31 -12.57 -6.97
N GLY A 8 2.45 -11.96 -7.23
CA GLY A 8 3.77 -12.58 -7.04
C GLY A 8 4.55 -11.97 -5.88
N GLY A 9 3.85 -11.30 -4.96
CA GLY A 9 4.47 -10.49 -3.93
C GLY A 9 4.47 -9.03 -4.35
N PHE A 10 4.84 -8.14 -3.45
CA PHE A 10 4.83 -6.72 -3.72
C PHE A 10 6.22 -6.13 -3.51
N ASP A 11 6.73 -5.44 -4.53
CA ASP A 11 8.01 -4.74 -4.46
C ASP A 11 7.78 -3.26 -4.76
N VAL A 12 8.04 -2.41 -3.78
CA VAL A 12 7.90 -0.96 -3.89
C VAL A 12 8.74 -0.41 -5.05
N HIS A 13 9.90 -1.01 -5.32
CA HIS A 13 10.79 -0.54 -6.37
C HIS A 13 10.17 -0.61 -7.77
N ASP A 14 9.23 -1.51 -7.99
CA ASP A 14 8.54 -1.63 -9.27
C ASP A 14 7.57 -0.47 -9.52
N TYR A 15 7.22 0.28 -8.48
CA TYR A 15 6.21 1.34 -8.54
C TYR A 15 6.75 2.72 -8.17
N ARG A 16 8.07 2.88 -8.13
CA ARG A 16 8.70 4.15 -7.72
C ARG A 16 8.27 5.35 -8.56
N HIS A 17 7.92 5.11 -9.80
CA HIS A 17 7.53 6.18 -10.73
C HIS A 17 6.20 6.86 -10.37
N GLY A 18 5.35 6.18 -9.59
CA GLY A 18 4.05 6.71 -9.23
C GLY A 18 3.78 6.75 -7.72
N LEU A 19 4.70 6.23 -6.91
CA LEU A 19 4.56 6.25 -5.46
C LEU A 19 5.64 7.12 -4.84
N LYS A 20 5.22 8.06 -4.00
CA LYS A 20 6.15 8.96 -3.30
C LYS A 20 6.40 8.41 -1.90
N LEU A 21 7.66 8.20 -1.55
CA LEU A 21 8.05 7.76 -0.21
C LEU A 21 7.78 8.89 0.79
N ILE A 22 7.02 8.58 1.84
CA ILE A 22 6.73 9.51 2.92
C ILE A 22 7.61 9.20 4.12
N GLU A 23 7.62 7.93 4.54
CA GLU A 23 8.37 7.49 5.70
C GLU A 23 8.77 6.03 5.51
N GLU A 24 9.96 5.69 5.98
CA GLU A 24 10.46 4.32 5.93
C GLU A 24 11.06 3.96 7.28
N THR A 25 10.65 2.81 7.82
CA THR A 25 11.25 2.24 9.01
C THR A 25 11.82 0.88 8.64
N ARG A 26 12.39 0.16 9.63
CA ARG A 26 12.98 -1.15 9.40
C ARG A 26 11.98 -2.17 8.84
N GLU A 27 10.72 -2.09 9.27
CA GLU A 27 9.70 -3.07 8.92
C GLU A 27 8.52 -2.50 8.14
N THR A 28 8.43 -1.18 8.02
CA THR A 28 7.29 -0.53 7.36
C THR A 28 7.75 0.53 6.38
N VAL A 29 6.95 0.73 5.33
CA VAL A 29 7.17 1.78 4.33
C VAL A 29 5.84 2.48 4.10
N HIS A 30 5.84 3.80 4.20
CA HIS A 30 4.66 4.63 3.95
C HIS A 30 4.84 5.40 2.64
N LEU A 31 3.85 5.32 1.77
CA LEU A 31 3.91 5.90 0.43
C LEU A 31 2.64 6.65 0.11
N ALA A 32 2.76 7.71 -0.69
CA ALA A 32 1.61 8.42 -1.26
C ALA A 32 1.45 8.02 -2.72
N ASN A 33 0.19 7.88 -3.15
CA ASN A 33 -0.15 7.60 -4.55
C ASN A 33 -0.20 8.92 -5.30
N ARG A 34 0.78 9.16 -6.18
CA ARG A 34 0.87 10.40 -6.93
C ARG A 34 -0.22 10.47 -8.00
N ASP A 35 -1.00 11.55 -7.97
CA ASP A 35 -2.00 11.84 -9.00
C ASP A 35 -2.96 10.67 -9.25
N ASP A 36 -3.28 9.91 -8.21
CA ASP A 36 -4.14 8.72 -8.31
C ASP A 36 -3.68 7.75 -9.38
N ARG A 37 -2.36 7.57 -9.50
CA ARG A 37 -1.76 6.80 -10.58
C ARG A 37 -2.10 5.32 -10.52
N PHE A 38 -2.28 4.78 -9.34
CA PHE A 38 -2.54 3.35 -9.16
C PHE A 38 -3.89 3.10 -8.52
N ALA A 39 -4.51 1.99 -8.92
CA ALA A 39 -5.75 1.52 -8.33
C ALA A 39 -5.46 0.49 -7.24
N CYS A 40 -6.31 0.48 -6.22
CA CYS A 40 -6.24 -0.50 -5.14
C CYS A 40 -6.49 -1.91 -5.67
N PRO A 41 -5.62 -2.90 -5.37
CA PRO A 41 -5.83 -4.27 -5.85
C PRO A 41 -7.04 -4.96 -5.21
N ALA A 42 -7.55 -4.44 -4.10
CA ALA A 42 -8.70 -5.04 -3.42
C ALA A 42 -10.03 -4.54 -3.96
N CYS A 43 -10.16 -3.23 -4.22
CA CYS A 43 -11.45 -2.65 -4.62
C CYS A 43 -11.45 -2.02 -6.01
N GLY A 44 -10.29 -1.84 -6.63
CA GLY A 44 -10.19 -1.26 -7.98
C GLY A 44 -10.27 0.25 -8.04
N GLU A 45 -10.46 0.91 -6.91
CA GLU A 45 -10.53 2.37 -6.85
C GLU A 45 -9.16 2.97 -6.53
N PRO A 46 -8.90 4.24 -6.90
CA PRO A 46 -7.65 4.89 -6.52
C PRO A 46 -7.52 4.98 -5.00
N PHE A 47 -6.32 4.79 -4.49
CA PHE A 47 -6.04 4.97 -3.08
C PHE A 47 -5.20 6.22 -2.87
N GLU A 48 -5.27 6.80 -1.67
CA GLU A 48 -4.50 7.98 -1.33
C GLU A 48 -3.12 7.62 -0.78
N ARG A 49 -3.09 6.67 0.14
CA ARG A 49 -1.86 6.24 0.80
C ARG A 49 -1.75 4.73 0.89
N LEU A 50 -0.51 4.26 0.91
CA LEU A 50 -0.19 2.85 1.02
C LEU A 50 0.79 2.66 2.17
N LEU A 51 0.45 1.76 3.09
CA LEU A 51 1.37 1.29 4.12
C LEU A 51 1.75 -0.15 3.79
N VAL A 52 3.05 -0.41 3.62
CA VAL A 52 3.57 -1.76 3.42
C VAL A 52 4.26 -2.17 4.72
N SER A 53 3.86 -3.30 5.30
CA SER A 53 4.41 -3.79 6.55
C SER A 53 4.87 -5.23 6.43
N GLU A 54 6.05 -5.52 6.98
CA GLU A 54 6.57 -6.89 7.06
C GLU A 54 6.29 -7.51 8.42
N LYS A 55 5.65 -6.79 9.32
CA LYS A 55 5.29 -7.30 10.63
C LYS A 55 4.21 -8.37 10.53
N ARG A 56 4.35 -9.44 11.31
CA ARG A 56 3.35 -10.49 11.36
C ARG A 56 2.08 -10.07 12.10
N THR A 57 2.25 -9.28 13.15
CA THR A 57 1.13 -8.79 13.96
C THR A 57 1.09 -7.29 13.86
N HIS A 58 -0.08 -6.76 13.56
CA HIS A 58 -0.26 -5.34 13.38
C HIS A 58 -1.56 -4.90 14.05
N THR A 59 -1.46 -3.86 14.87
CA THR A 59 -2.65 -3.22 15.44
C THR A 59 -2.79 -1.87 14.75
N PHE A 60 -3.88 -1.68 14.04
CA PHE A 60 -4.18 -0.41 13.41
C PHE A 60 -5.17 0.35 14.26
N GLY A 61 -4.91 1.64 14.47
CA GLY A 61 -5.93 2.53 14.98
C GLY A 61 -6.96 2.80 13.88
N ASP A 62 -8.02 3.53 14.22
CA ASP A 62 -9.00 3.96 13.23
C ASP A 62 -8.33 4.96 12.28
N PRO A 63 -8.20 4.65 10.99
CA PRO A 63 -7.58 5.58 10.04
C PRO A 63 -8.44 6.79 9.69
N GLY A 64 -9.71 6.81 10.13
CA GLY A 64 -10.62 7.91 9.85
C GLY A 64 -11.11 7.99 8.40
N SER A 65 -10.73 7.05 7.56
CA SER A 65 -11.08 6.99 6.15
C SER A 65 -11.32 5.55 5.74
N PRO A 66 -12.07 5.29 4.67
CA PRO A 66 -12.19 3.94 4.14
C PRO A 66 -10.81 3.39 3.80
N PHE A 67 -10.61 2.10 4.04
CA PHE A 67 -9.35 1.46 3.74
C PHE A 67 -9.55 0.03 3.29
N CYS A 68 -8.56 -0.50 2.57
CA CYS A 68 -8.51 -1.89 2.16
C CYS A 68 -7.25 -2.54 2.70
N VAL A 69 -7.32 -3.83 3.02
CA VAL A 69 -6.17 -4.60 3.50
C VAL A 69 -5.92 -5.74 2.53
N VAL A 70 -4.68 -5.85 2.08
CA VAL A 70 -4.24 -6.94 1.21
C VAL A 70 -3.05 -7.62 1.84
N ARG A 71 -3.08 -8.94 1.91
CA ARG A 71 -1.99 -9.73 2.47
C ARG A 71 -1.29 -10.51 1.39
N THR A 72 0.04 -10.37 1.32
CA THR A 72 0.89 -11.24 0.52
C THR A 72 1.60 -12.23 1.44
N ASP A 73 2.40 -13.14 0.89
CA ASP A 73 3.10 -14.14 1.68
C ASP A 73 4.04 -13.53 2.73
N GLU A 74 4.61 -12.38 2.44
CA GLU A 74 5.62 -11.75 3.30
C GLU A 74 5.21 -10.39 3.83
N LYS A 75 4.17 -9.78 3.28
CA LYS A 75 3.84 -8.38 3.58
C LYS A 75 2.35 -8.17 3.77
N LEU A 76 2.04 -7.13 4.53
CA LEU A 76 0.68 -6.64 4.69
C LEU A 76 0.60 -5.26 4.05
N LEU A 77 -0.40 -5.05 3.22
CA LEU A 77 -0.64 -3.77 2.56
C LEU A 77 -1.92 -3.16 3.09
N LEU A 78 -1.83 -1.91 3.56
CA LEU A 78 -2.99 -1.12 3.96
C LEU A 78 -3.12 0.05 3.00
N LEU A 79 -4.25 0.13 2.31
CA LEU A 79 -4.50 1.17 1.34
C LEU A 79 -5.64 2.06 1.84
N THR A 80 -5.36 3.34 2.04
CA THR A 80 -6.33 4.33 2.55
C THR A 80 -6.90 5.11 1.38
N HIS A 81 -8.22 5.22 1.37
CA HIS A 81 -8.94 5.92 0.29
C HIS A 81 -9.40 7.31 0.66
#